data_8a1db6bf933f26cacbbc812036392489
#
_entry.id   8a1db6bf933f26cacbbc812036392489
#
_cell.length_a   1.000
_cell.length_b   1.000
_cell.length_c   1.000
_cell.angle_alpha   90.00
_cell.angle_beta   90.00
_cell.angle_gamma   90.00
#
_symmetry.space_group_name_H-M   'P 1'
#
loop_
_entity.id
_entity.type
_entity.pdbx_description
1 polymer ?
#
loop_
_entity_poly.entity_id
_entity_poly.type
_entity_poly.pdbx_seq_one_letter_code
_entity_poly.pdbx_strand_id
1 'polypeptide(L)'
;MKFSAVTYERKFNIRAILKGFIDLFNKKNHIPHIHKIRYNASMETRNIFENLSCIDHRYSLSEADAFAGLSKYISEEASIRSCAKCEAALVKAHLKLRGKLTDEIAKTLDDVAANIDPQEVYTEEEKTKHNIRALVNVMKTKVDSEIGPLIHLGATSVDILDTALSCRMRDVTQNVVLPELKKLENYLCDIAERECATPQVGRTHGQHAVPITFGWSIAEFVSRLGKSILRIEELSNQLVGKLAGPVGSYNGPSMIVKDPEELERTYTEFLGLTPSEYSNQLVEPEYVLRLLLEMNVAFGIIANLADDLRNLQRSEIGEVFEYFAATQVGSSTMPQKRNPWNSEHVKSLWKAMCPRVITFYMDQISEHQRDLTNSASQRFIADYVSGFTMAVARMNSVVKGLQADKEGMARNLENAGGKVKGGVLAEPAYILLGEAGYNDGHEVIRKITLEAEQSGKTFFEVLKTHEKEYADITAQLEKLGVENPAQFFEHPSNYCGLAAVKSKRLALKYKELCK
;
A
#
# COMPACT_ATOMS: atom_id res chain seq x y z
N MET A 1 23.52 -59.83 -11.68
CA MET A 1 23.37 -58.94 -12.82
C MET A 1 24.34 -57.79 -12.65
N LYS A 2 25.36 -57.74 -13.50
CA LYS A 2 26.42 -56.71 -13.47
C LYS A 2 25.97 -55.54 -14.32
N PHE A 3 25.92 -54.34 -13.75
CA PHE A 3 25.82 -53.11 -14.53
C PHE A 3 27.19 -52.46 -14.63
N SER A 4 27.66 -52.33 -15.87
CA SER A 4 28.92 -51.69 -16.23
C SER A 4 28.73 -50.17 -16.28
N ALA A 5 29.60 -49.45 -15.57
CA ALA A 5 29.71 -48.00 -15.65
C ALA A 5 30.49 -47.62 -16.92
N VAL A 6 29.90 -46.79 -17.75
CA VAL A 6 30.60 -46.16 -18.90
C VAL A 6 31.00 -44.74 -18.44
N THR A 7 32.30 -44.58 -18.21
CA THR A 7 32.94 -43.29 -17.93
C THR A 7 33.24 -42.59 -19.25
N TYR A 8 32.61 -41.40 -19.46
CA TYR A 8 32.96 -40.49 -20.56
C TYR A 8 33.95 -39.43 -20.04
N GLU A 9 35.25 -39.67 -20.26
CA GLU A 9 36.28 -38.65 -20.09
C GLU A 9 36.29 -37.73 -21.33
N ARG A 10 35.77 -36.52 -21.22
CA ARG A 10 36.08 -35.43 -22.15
C ARG A 10 37.30 -34.67 -21.62
N LYS A 11 38.47 -34.92 -22.17
CA LYS A 11 39.65 -34.09 -21.97
C LYS A 11 39.42 -32.69 -22.60
N PHE A 12 39.11 -31.69 -21.79
CA PHE A 12 39.14 -30.31 -22.22
C PHE A 12 40.59 -29.83 -22.36
N ASN A 13 40.98 -29.44 -23.57
CA ASN A 13 42.30 -28.89 -23.84
C ASN A 13 42.38 -27.43 -23.40
N ILE A 14 42.69 -27.19 -22.12
CA ILE A 14 42.82 -25.88 -21.47
C ILE A 14 43.85 -24.98 -22.19
N ARG A 15 44.88 -25.58 -22.85
CA ARG A 15 45.86 -24.79 -23.64
C ARG A 15 45.26 -24.16 -24.89
N ALA A 16 44.27 -24.75 -25.51
CA ALA A 16 43.60 -24.15 -26.68
C ALA A 16 42.69 -22.99 -26.27
N ILE A 17 42.04 -23.09 -25.11
CA ILE A 17 41.19 -22.02 -24.56
C ILE A 17 42.04 -20.84 -24.10
N LEU A 18 43.16 -21.08 -23.42
CA LEU A 18 44.08 -20.01 -23.00
C LEU A 18 44.76 -19.33 -24.20
N LYS A 19 45.09 -20.06 -25.28
CA LYS A 19 45.65 -19.46 -26.48
C LYS A 19 44.63 -18.55 -27.20
N GLY A 20 43.34 -18.95 -27.25
CA GLY A 20 42.26 -18.12 -27.79
C GLY A 20 42.04 -16.83 -26.99
N PHE A 21 42.20 -16.89 -25.67
CA PHE A 21 42.12 -15.69 -24.81
C PHE A 21 43.33 -14.75 -24.97
N ILE A 22 44.54 -15.29 -25.11
CA ILE A 22 45.77 -14.51 -25.32
C ILE A 22 45.78 -13.84 -26.70
N ASP A 23 45.29 -14.51 -27.74
CA ASP A 23 45.17 -13.96 -29.09
C ASP A 23 44.09 -12.88 -29.19
N LEU A 24 43.05 -12.92 -28.34
CA LEU A 24 42.06 -11.83 -28.19
C LEU A 24 42.63 -10.58 -27.49
N PHE A 25 43.58 -10.77 -26.56
CA PHE A 25 44.22 -9.67 -25.83
C PHE A 25 45.39 -9.04 -26.62
N ASN A 26 46.02 -9.75 -27.55
CA ASN A 26 47.15 -9.24 -28.33
C ASN A 26 46.77 -8.55 -29.65
N LYS A 27 45.52 -8.52 -30.07
CA LYS A 27 45.00 -7.59 -31.09
C LYS A 27 44.78 -6.20 -30.48
N LYS A 28 45.85 -5.57 -30.00
CA LYS A 28 45.94 -4.13 -29.83
C LYS A 28 45.92 -3.52 -31.21
N ASN A 29 44.80 -2.90 -31.52
CA ASN A 29 44.53 -1.74 -32.37
C ASN A 29 43.23 -1.97 -33.14
N HIS A 30 42.13 -1.85 -32.40
CA HIS A 30 40.85 -1.26 -32.78
C HIS A 30 39.92 -1.45 -31.59
N ILE A 31 40.01 -0.55 -30.63
CA ILE A 31 38.85 -0.27 -29.76
C ILE A 31 37.83 0.37 -30.72
N PRO A 32 36.71 -0.28 -31.03
CA PRO A 32 35.65 0.43 -31.71
C PRO A 32 35.33 1.61 -30.81
N HIS A 33 35.32 2.79 -31.38
CA HIS A 33 34.85 4.01 -30.74
C HIS A 33 33.62 3.63 -29.90
N ILE A 34 33.73 3.74 -28.58
CA ILE A 34 32.58 3.91 -27.71
C ILE A 34 31.84 5.03 -28.40
N HIS A 35 30.70 4.67 -29.03
CA HIS A 35 29.81 5.69 -29.56
C HIS A 35 29.54 6.62 -28.39
N LYS A 36 30.15 7.82 -28.44
CA LYS A 36 29.62 8.95 -27.72
C LYS A 36 28.16 9.01 -28.11
N ILE A 37 27.29 8.58 -27.22
CA ILE A 37 25.86 8.82 -27.32
C ILE A 37 25.82 10.36 -27.31
N ARG A 38 25.81 10.96 -28.53
CA ARG A 38 25.46 12.36 -28.67
C ARG A 38 23.99 12.40 -28.32
N TYR A 39 23.67 12.90 -27.15
CA TYR A 39 22.33 13.41 -26.87
C TYR A 39 22.12 14.54 -27.89
N ASN A 40 21.50 14.21 -29.01
CA ASN A 40 21.03 15.20 -29.96
C ASN A 40 19.90 15.98 -29.26
N ALA A 41 19.96 17.29 -29.34
CA ALA A 41 19.05 18.25 -28.72
C ALA A 41 17.62 18.29 -29.29
N SER A 42 17.12 17.21 -29.84
CA SER A 42 15.69 16.99 -30.08
C SER A 42 15.30 15.81 -29.19
N MET A 43 14.57 16.07 -28.10
CA MET A 43 13.92 15.00 -27.35
C MET A 43 12.96 14.27 -28.28
N GLU A 44 13.42 13.17 -28.90
CA GLU A 44 12.50 12.16 -29.38
C GLU A 44 11.75 11.64 -28.15
N THR A 45 10.44 11.88 -28.10
CA THR A 45 9.58 11.32 -27.06
C THR A 45 9.73 9.82 -27.09
N ARG A 46 10.34 9.25 -26.05
CA ARG A 46 10.54 7.80 -25.96
C ARG A 46 9.19 7.10 -26.04
N ASN A 47 9.10 6.10 -26.89
CA ASN A 47 7.92 5.28 -27.01
C ASN A 47 7.68 4.54 -25.68
N ILE A 48 6.48 4.66 -25.09
CA ILE A 48 6.15 4.01 -23.82
C ILE A 48 6.33 2.49 -23.86
N PHE A 49 6.21 1.86 -25.02
CA PHE A 49 6.43 0.40 -25.20
C PHE A 49 7.91 -0.01 -25.14
N GLU A 50 8.84 0.93 -25.12
CA GLU A 50 10.27 0.71 -24.90
C GLU A 50 10.68 0.83 -23.42
N ASN A 51 9.75 1.23 -22.54
CA ASN A 51 9.97 1.31 -21.12
C ASN A 51 10.10 -0.09 -20.49
N LEU A 52 11.06 -0.26 -19.58
CA LEU A 52 11.31 -1.54 -18.90
C LEU A 52 10.43 -1.71 -17.66
N SER A 53 10.09 -0.62 -16.97
CA SER A 53 9.22 -0.66 -15.81
C SER A 53 7.76 -0.79 -16.23
N CYS A 54 7.05 -1.77 -15.66
CA CYS A 54 5.61 -1.93 -15.89
C CYS A 54 4.79 -0.75 -15.34
N ILE A 55 5.34 0.04 -14.42
CA ILE A 55 4.71 1.27 -13.93
C ILE A 55 4.50 2.25 -15.08
N ASP A 56 5.54 2.45 -15.91
CA ASP A 56 5.57 3.47 -16.96
C ASP A 56 4.85 3.06 -18.27
N HIS A 57 4.42 1.81 -18.41
CA HIS A 57 3.66 1.37 -19.60
C HIS A 57 2.35 0.67 -19.27
N ARG A 58 2.35 -0.44 -18.49
CA ARG A 58 1.13 -1.21 -18.23
C ARG A 58 0.19 -0.47 -17.27
N TYR A 59 0.73 0.02 -16.15
CA TYR A 59 -0.09 0.66 -15.12
C TYR A 59 -0.41 2.12 -15.43
N SER A 60 0.48 2.85 -16.12
CA SER A 60 0.17 4.20 -16.62
C SER A 60 -1.04 4.23 -17.55
N LEU A 61 -1.31 3.12 -18.26
CA LEU A 61 -2.49 2.99 -19.13
C LEU A 61 -3.72 2.46 -18.38
N SER A 62 -3.57 1.48 -17.46
CA SER A 62 -4.71 0.87 -16.78
C SER A 62 -5.23 1.69 -15.60
N GLU A 63 -4.38 2.48 -14.95
CA GLU A 63 -4.68 3.32 -13.78
C GLU A 63 -4.24 4.78 -14.05
N ALA A 64 -4.64 5.32 -15.20
CA ALA A 64 -4.11 6.58 -15.74
C ALA A 64 -4.27 7.79 -14.78
N ASP A 65 -5.40 7.91 -14.09
CA ASP A 65 -5.64 9.02 -13.17
C ASP A 65 -4.69 8.96 -11.96
N ALA A 66 -4.50 7.78 -11.37
CA ALA A 66 -3.57 7.57 -10.28
C ALA A 66 -2.13 7.84 -10.74
N PHE A 67 -1.74 7.36 -11.93
CA PHE A 67 -0.43 7.60 -12.51
C PHE A 67 -0.18 9.10 -12.73
N ALA A 68 -1.13 9.82 -13.31
CA ALA A 68 -1.02 11.27 -13.53
C ALA A 68 -0.89 12.04 -12.21
N GLY A 69 -1.59 11.60 -11.17
CA GLY A 69 -1.44 12.15 -9.82
C GLY A 69 -0.04 11.91 -9.25
N LEU A 70 0.45 10.67 -9.30
CA LEU A 70 1.77 10.27 -8.79
C LEU A 70 2.90 11.01 -9.51
N SER A 71 2.82 11.14 -10.84
CA SER A 71 3.85 11.78 -11.67
C SER A 71 4.14 13.22 -11.25
N LYS A 72 3.14 13.95 -10.75
CA LYS A 72 3.29 15.33 -10.26
C LYS A 72 4.25 15.46 -9.08
N TYR A 73 4.47 14.38 -8.31
CA TYR A 73 5.21 14.43 -7.05
C TYR A 73 6.44 13.52 -7.04
N ILE A 74 6.39 12.38 -7.74
CA ILE A 74 7.45 11.35 -7.62
C ILE A 74 8.12 10.96 -8.94
N SER A 75 7.81 11.64 -10.06
CA SER A 75 8.60 11.53 -11.28
C SER A 75 9.98 12.16 -11.11
N GLU A 76 10.91 11.88 -12.03
CA GLU A 76 12.25 12.51 -12.04
C GLU A 76 12.16 14.03 -12.21
N GLU A 77 11.27 14.51 -13.09
CA GLU A 77 10.98 15.93 -13.25
C GLU A 77 10.52 16.57 -11.93
N ALA A 78 9.58 15.91 -11.22
CA ALA A 78 9.12 16.37 -9.92
C ALA A 78 10.24 16.38 -8.87
N SER A 79 11.16 15.41 -8.93
CA SER A 79 12.34 15.35 -8.06
C SER A 79 13.24 16.56 -8.25
N ILE A 80 13.59 16.88 -9.50
CA ILE A 80 14.46 18.02 -9.84
C ILE A 80 13.78 19.34 -9.43
N ARG A 81 12.50 19.53 -9.75
CA ARG A 81 11.73 20.72 -9.35
C ARG A 81 11.59 20.87 -7.84
N SER A 82 11.44 19.76 -7.12
CA SER A 82 11.40 19.79 -5.66
C SER A 82 12.75 20.21 -5.06
N CYS A 83 13.87 19.75 -5.61
CA CYS A 83 15.20 20.23 -5.22
C CYS A 83 15.36 21.73 -5.54
N ALA A 84 14.91 22.20 -6.71
CA ALA A 84 14.92 23.62 -7.05
C ALA A 84 14.06 24.46 -6.09
N LYS A 85 12.90 23.94 -5.67
CA LYS A 85 12.05 24.58 -4.65
C LYS A 85 12.76 24.68 -3.30
N CYS A 86 13.53 23.66 -2.90
CA CYS A 86 14.35 23.72 -1.69
C CYS A 86 15.47 24.77 -1.82
N GLU A 87 16.17 24.85 -2.95
CA GLU A 87 17.17 25.91 -3.19
C GLU A 87 16.54 27.31 -3.15
N ALA A 88 15.37 27.49 -3.76
CA ALA A 88 14.64 28.75 -3.70
C ALA A 88 14.23 29.12 -2.26
N ALA A 89 13.77 28.14 -1.48
CA ALA A 89 13.43 28.31 -0.06
C ALA A 89 14.65 28.72 0.77
N LEU A 90 15.82 28.14 0.50
CA LEU A 90 17.08 28.51 1.14
C LEU A 90 17.47 29.96 0.85
N VAL A 91 17.38 30.39 -0.40
CA VAL A 91 17.63 31.78 -0.79
C VAL A 91 16.64 32.72 -0.10
N LYS A 92 15.34 32.38 -0.09
CA LYS A 92 14.31 33.14 0.62
C LYS A 92 14.62 33.27 2.11
N ALA A 93 15.06 32.19 2.77
CA ALA A 93 15.46 32.22 4.17
C ALA A 93 16.65 33.16 4.42
N HIS A 94 17.69 33.09 3.59
CA HIS A 94 18.82 34.02 3.67
C HIS A 94 18.40 35.48 3.51
N LEU A 95 17.53 35.77 2.56
CA LEU A 95 17.04 37.12 2.30
C LEU A 95 16.11 37.62 3.41
N LYS A 96 15.23 36.76 3.96
CA LYS A 96 14.34 37.08 5.08
C LYS A 96 15.13 37.50 6.31
N LEU A 97 16.13 36.71 6.71
CA LEU A 97 16.98 37.03 7.87
C LEU A 97 17.85 38.28 7.69
N ARG A 98 18.12 38.66 6.46
CA ARG A 98 18.83 39.92 6.13
C ARG A 98 17.92 41.12 5.93
N GLY A 99 16.59 40.95 6.06
CA GLY A 99 15.59 42.00 5.82
C GLY A 99 15.52 42.46 4.36
N LYS A 100 15.90 41.57 3.41
CA LYS A 100 15.98 41.89 1.96
C LYS A 100 14.97 41.09 1.12
N LEU A 101 14.17 40.22 1.69
CA LEU A 101 13.16 39.46 0.94
C LEU A 101 11.98 40.37 0.62
N THR A 102 11.64 40.48 -0.66
CA THR A 102 10.42 41.12 -1.15
C THR A 102 9.52 40.09 -1.81
N ASP A 103 8.21 40.39 -1.94
CA ASP A 103 7.25 39.50 -2.61
C ASP A 103 7.63 39.24 -4.07
N GLU A 104 8.22 40.23 -4.75
CA GLU A 104 8.67 40.10 -6.11
C GLU A 104 9.85 39.11 -6.24
N ILE A 105 10.84 39.22 -5.34
CA ILE A 105 11.97 38.29 -5.29
C ILE A 105 11.49 36.88 -4.93
N ALA A 106 10.60 36.76 -3.94
CA ALA A 106 10.04 35.47 -3.55
C ALA A 106 9.32 34.78 -4.73
N LYS A 107 8.48 35.53 -5.44
CA LYS A 107 7.77 35.06 -6.63
C LYS A 107 8.74 34.65 -7.75
N THR A 108 9.76 35.46 -8.04
CA THR A 108 10.77 35.13 -9.06
C THR A 108 11.47 33.82 -8.74
N LEU A 109 11.86 33.59 -7.48
CA LEU A 109 12.50 32.35 -7.03
C LEU A 109 11.56 31.13 -7.17
N ASP A 110 10.29 31.31 -6.83
CA ASP A 110 9.28 30.24 -6.98
C ASP A 110 9.02 29.95 -8.46
N ASP A 111 8.95 30.96 -9.32
CA ASP A 111 8.79 30.80 -10.78
C ASP A 111 9.99 30.11 -11.41
N VAL A 112 11.22 30.44 -11.00
CA VAL A 112 12.44 29.76 -11.45
C VAL A 112 12.41 28.29 -11.05
N ALA A 113 12.07 27.99 -9.80
CA ALA A 113 12.01 26.60 -9.32
C ALA A 113 10.93 25.78 -10.04
N ALA A 114 9.76 26.37 -10.28
CA ALA A 114 8.65 25.70 -10.96
C ALA A 114 8.92 25.40 -12.43
N ASN A 115 9.72 26.25 -13.10
CA ASN A 115 9.98 26.18 -14.53
C ASN A 115 11.41 25.68 -14.86
N ILE A 116 12.11 25.07 -13.90
CA ILE A 116 13.41 24.45 -14.17
C ILE A 116 13.24 23.33 -15.21
N ASP A 117 14.07 23.34 -16.23
CA ASP A 117 14.07 22.30 -17.26
C ASP A 117 14.98 21.15 -16.83
N PRO A 118 14.44 19.93 -16.62
CA PRO A 118 15.24 18.75 -16.30
C PRO A 118 16.36 18.49 -17.32
N GLN A 119 16.12 18.75 -18.60
CA GLN A 119 17.11 18.52 -19.65
C GLN A 119 18.33 19.43 -19.50
N GLU A 120 18.14 20.70 -19.14
CA GLU A 120 19.25 21.61 -18.85
C GLU A 120 20.08 21.10 -17.67
N VAL A 121 19.43 20.61 -16.62
CA VAL A 121 20.10 20.07 -15.43
C VAL A 121 20.91 18.82 -15.78
N TYR A 122 20.35 17.88 -16.52
CA TYR A 122 21.06 16.68 -16.96
C TYR A 122 22.24 16.99 -17.88
N THR A 123 22.09 17.97 -18.80
CA THR A 123 23.17 18.42 -19.67
C THR A 123 24.32 19.03 -18.87
N GLU A 124 24.01 19.77 -17.81
CA GLU A 124 25.03 20.33 -16.92
C GLU A 124 25.64 19.25 -16.01
N GLU A 125 24.86 18.24 -15.61
CA GLU A 125 25.36 17.10 -14.83
C GLU A 125 26.38 16.26 -15.62
N GLU A 126 26.23 16.15 -16.93
CA GLU A 126 27.24 15.48 -17.76
C GLU A 126 28.64 16.10 -17.60
N LYS A 127 28.73 17.41 -17.33
CA LYS A 127 29.98 18.13 -17.09
C LYS A 127 30.43 18.02 -15.64
N THR A 128 29.53 18.28 -14.71
CA THR A 128 29.83 18.37 -13.27
C THR A 128 29.97 17.02 -12.60
N LYS A 129 29.35 15.97 -13.15
CA LYS A 129 29.19 14.63 -12.56
C LYS A 129 28.55 14.64 -11.17
N HIS A 130 27.72 15.65 -10.90
CA HIS A 130 27.08 15.85 -9.62
C HIS A 130 25.74 16.59 -9.79
N ASN A 131 24.64 15.93 -9.45
CA ASN A 131 23.27 16.36 -9.68
C ASN A 131 22.94 17.74 -9.06
N ILE A 132 23.13 17.90 -7.73
CA ILE A 132 22.81 19.16 -7.05
C ILE A 132 23.72 20.29 -7.55
N ARG A 133 25.01 20.02 -7.83
CA ARG A 133 25.90 21.05 -8.41
C ARG A 133 25.41 21.51 -9.79
N ALA A 134 24.93 20.58 -10.60
CA ALA A 134 24.33 20.88 -11.90
C ALA A 134 23.09 21.77 -11.75
N LEU A 135 22.16 21.39 -10.87
CA LEU A 135 20.97 22.17 -10.56
C LEU A 135 21.34 23.61 -10.13
N VAL A 136 22.28 23.75 -9.18
CA VAL A 136 22.77 25.06 -8.68
C VAL A 136 23.31 25.90 -9.82
N ASN A 137 24.13 25.31 -10.71
CA ASN A 137 24.68 26.04 -11.87
C ASN A 137 23.58 26.55 -12.80
N VAL A 138 22.59 25.69 -13.12
CA VAL A 138 21.44 26.06 -13.97
C VAL A 138 20.61 27.17 -13.31
N MET A 139 20.26 27.04 -12.02
CA MET A 139 19.49 28.05 -11.31
C MET A 139 20.20 29.42 -11.28
N LYS A 140 21.53 29.44 -11.10
CA LYS A 140 22.33 30.68 -11.10
C LYS A 140 22.25 31.44 -12.42
N THR A 141 21.99 30.78 -13.53
CA THR A 141 21.81 31.46 -14.83
C THR A 141 20.43 32.10 -14.99
N LYS A 142 19.49 31.81 -14.10
CA LYS A 142 18.08 32.24 -14.19
C LYS A 142 17.70 33.30 -13.13
N VAL A 143 18.66 33.72 -12.32
CA VAL A 143 18.46 34.73 -11.27
C VAL A 143 19.49 35.86 -11.42
N ASP A 144 19.20 36.99 -10.78
CA ASP A 144 20.11 38.15 -10.78
C ASP A 144 21.46 37.85 -10.12
N SER A 145 22.49 38.54 -10.53
CA SER A 145 23.87 38.36 -10.05
C SER A 145 24.02 38.56 -8.54
N GLU A 146 23.14 39.36 -7.91
CA GLU A 146 23.12 39.56 -6.45
C GLU A 146 22.51 38.36 -5.69
N ILE A 147 21.60 37.62 -6.31
CA ILE A 147 20.93 36.44 -5.75
C ILE A 147 21.77 35.19 -5.95
N GLY A 148 22.43 35.05 -7.09
CA GLY A 148 23.20 33.87 -7.46
C GLY A 148 24.14 33.32 -6.39
N PRO A 149 24.91 34.16 -5.64
CA PRO A 149 25.77 33.70 -4.55
C PRO A 149 25.03 33.04 -3.37
N LEU A 150 23.73 33.29 -3.20
CA LEU A 150 22.92 32.74 -2.11
C LEU A 150 22.41 31.34 -2.41
N ILE A 151 22.40 30.92 -3.68
CA ILE A 151 21.97 29.58 -4.05
C ILE A 151 22.98 28.58 -3.50
N HIS A 152 22.49 27.62 -2.72
CA HIS A 152 23.26 26.56 -2.04
C HIS A 152 24.23 27.09 -0.95
N LEU A 153 24.07 28.33 -0.51
CA LEU A 153 24.99 28.95 0.45
C LEU A 153 24.82 28.30 1.85
N GLY A 154 25.85 27.65 2.34
CA GLY A 154 25.90 26.98 3.63
C GLY A 154 25.27 25.57 3.65
N ALA A 155 24.68 25.12 2.54
CA ALA A 155 24.08 23.81 2.43
C ALA A 155 25.06 22.74 1.95
N THR A 156 24.75 21.49 2.27
CA THR A 156 25.27 20.31 1.58
C THR A 156 24.18 19.73 0.66
N SER A 157 24.56 18.90 -0.31
CA SER A 157 23.60 18.31 -1.25
C SER A 157 22.45 17.61 -0.59
N VAL A 158 22.67 16.96 0.55
CA VAL A 158 21.64 16.19 1.25
C VAL A 158 20.69 17.08 2.06
N ASP A 159 21.08 18.28 2.46
CA ASP A 159 20.15 19.28 2.99
C ASP A 159 19.01 19.55 1.99
N ILE A 160 19.33 19.51 0.70
CA ILE A 160 18.37 19.71 -0.38
C ILE A 160 17.64 18.40 -0.74
N LEU A 161 18.38 17.29 -0.93
CA LEU A 161 17.81 16.01 -1.40
C LEU A 161 16.83 15.41 -0.42
N ASP A 162 17.19 15.32 0.87
CA ASP A 162 16.34 14.70 1.89
C ASP A 162 15.13 15.59 2.21
N THR A 163 15.33 16.92 2.28
CA THR A 163 14.21 17.84 2.47
C THR A 163 13.26 17.81 1.28
N ALA A 164 13.77 17.73 0.04
CA ALA A 164 12.94 17.55 -1.15
C ALA A 164 12.21 16.21 -1.16
N LEU A 165 12.84 15.12 -0.67
CA LEU A 165 12.18 13.83 -0.51
C LEU A 165 11.03 13.93 0.50
N SER A 166 11.24 14.56 1.66
CA SER A 166 10.20 14.79 2.67
C SER A 166 9.01 15.58 2.09
N CYS A 167 9.27 16.67 1.35
CA CYS A 167 8.22 17.43 0.67
C CYS A 167 7.43 16.55 -0.30
N ARG A 168 8.11 15.80 -1.16
CA ARG A 168 7.46 14.92 -2.17
C ARG A 168 6.65 13.81 -1.51
N MET A 169 7.19 13.18 -0.47
CA MET A 169 6.52 12.10 0.26
C MET A 169 5.29 12.61 1.02
N ARG A 170 5.36 13.79 1.65
CA ARG A 170 4.20 14.45 2.22
C ARG A 170 3.14 14.73 1.16
N ASP A 171 3.55 15.42 0.10
CA ASP A 171 2.62 15.93 -0.91
C ASP A 171 1.96 14.79 -1.70
N VAL A 172 2.68 13.74 -2.10
CA VAL A 172 2.09 12.57 -2.77
C VAL A 172 1.17 11.80 -1.83
N THR A 173 1.53 11.70 -0.55
CA THR A 173 0.69 11.00 0.43
C THR A 173 -0.63 11.75 0.63
N GLN A 174 -0.59 13.05 0.84
CA GLN A 174 -1.78 13.86 1.10
C GLN A 174 -2.67 14.04 -0.12
N ASN A 175 -2.08 14.21 -1.31
CA ASN A 175 -2.84 14.58 -2.51
C ASN A 175 -3.18 13.40 -3.44
N VAL A 176 -2.57 12.21 -3.24
CA VAL A 176 -2.82 11.05 -4.11
C VAL A 176 -3.12 9.79 -3.29
N VAL A 177 -2.22 9.39 -2.39
CA VAL A 177 -2.35 8.12 -1.64
C VAL A 177 -3.57 8.15 -0.71
N LEU A 178 -3.67 9.16 0.15
CA LEU A 178 -4.80 9.30 1.08
C LEU A 178 -6.15 9.45 0.37
N PRO A 179 -6.31 10.28 -0.67
CA PRO A 179 -7.55 10.32 -1.43
C PRO A 179 -7.98 8.97 -2.00
N GLU A 180 -7.05 8.17 -2.56
CA GLU A 180 -7.40 6.84 -3.07
C GLU A 180 -7.74 5.86 -1.95
N LEU A 181 -7.05 5.91 -0.80
CA LEU A 181 -7.36 5.10 0.38
C LEU A 181 -8.72 5.48 0.99
N LYS A 182 -8.99 6.79 1.18
CA LYS A 182 -10.27 7.29 1.70
C LYS A 182 -11.44 6.91 0.79
N LYS A 183 -11.22 6.90 -0.52
CA LYS A 183 -12.21 6.43 -1.50
C LYS A 183 -12.51 4.94 -1.32
N LEU A 184 -11.48 4.09 -1.13
CA LEU A 184 -11.65 2.67 -0.82
C LEU A 184 -12.42 2.46 0.48
N GLU A 185 -12.02 3.17 1.54
CA GLU A 185 -12.67 3.12 2.85
C GLU A 185 -14.15 3.47 2.75
N ASN A 186 -14.49 4.53 2.01
CA ASN A 186 -15.88 4.93 1.81
C ASN A 186 -16.70 3.86 1.09
N TYR A 187 -16.16 3.20 0.06
CA TYR A 187 -16.85 2.09 -0.61
C TYR A 187 -17.05 0.89 0.32
N LEU A 188 -16.07 0.57 1.17
CA LEU A 188 -16.20 -0.49 2.18
C LEU A 188 -17.25 -0.13 3.23
N CYS A 189 -17.27 1.12 3.70
CA CYS A 189 -18.29 1.62 4.61
C CYS A 189 -19.69 1.52 4.01
N ASP A 190 -19.86 1.87 2.73
CA ASP A 190 -21.14 1.77 2.02
C ASP A 190 -21.64 0.33 1.96
N ILE A 191 -20.75 -0.64 1.68
CA ILE A 191 -21.12 -2.06 1.69
C ILE A 191 -21.43 -2.54 3.10
N ALA A 192 -20.59 -2.23 4.09
CA ALA A 192 -20.78 -2.65 5.47
C ALA A 192 -22.09 -2.13 6.06
N GLU A 193 -22.52 -0.92 5.70
CA GLU A 193 -23.80 -0.34 6.10
C GLU A 193 -24.98 -0.98 5.36
N ARG A 194 -24.90 -1.08 4.02
CA ARG A 194 -25.96 -1.62 3.17
C ARG A 194 -26.25 -3.10 3.45
N GLU A 195 -25.20 -3.88 3.67
CA GLU A 195 -25.28 -5.32 3.88
C GLU A 195 -25.22 -5.72 5.38
N CYS A 196 -25.41 -4.75 6.29
CA CYS A 196 -25.30 -4.99 7.73
C CYS A 196 -26.26 -6.09 8.25
N ALA A 197 -27.40 -6.28 7.61
CA ALA A 197 -28.39 -7.28 7.96
C ALA A 197 -28.43 -8.49 6.98
N THR A 198 -27.56 -8.56 5.96
CA THR A 198 -27.52 -9.68 5.02
C THR A 198 -26.85 -10.89 5.66
N PRO A 199 -27.57 -12.01 5.97
CA PRO A 199 -27.00 -13.13 6.67
C PRO A 199 -25.95 -13.86 5.83
N GLN A 200 -24.89 -14.32 6.49
CA GLN A 200 -23.79 -15.06 5.89
C GLN A 200 -23.28 -16.12 6.88
N VAL A 201 -22.81 -17.25 6.38
CA VAL A 201 -22.13 -18.22 7.25
C VAL A 201 -20.71 -17.74 7.56
N GLY A 202 -20.37 -17.61 8.84
CA GLY A 202 -19.02 -17.38 9.30
C GLY A 202 -18.14 -18.61 9.01
N ARG A 203 -16.86 -18.37 8.70
CA ARG A 203 -15.89 -19.44 8.42
C ARG A 203 -14.63 -19.24 9.24
N THR A 204 -14.20 -20.29 9.94
CA THR A 204 -12.90 -20.38 10.60
C THR A 204 -12.19 -21.64 10.12
N HIS A 205 -10.90 -21.57 9.85
CA HIS A 205 -10.12 -22.70 9.31
C HIS A 205 -10.72 -23.30 8.02
N GLY A 206 -11.44 -22.49 7.23
CA GLY A 206 -12.14 -22.93 6.03
C GLY A 206 -13.41 -23.76 6.30
N GLN A 207 -13.82 -23.94 7.57
CA GLN A 207 -15.01 -24.66 7.98
C GLN A 207 -16.14 -23.69 8.36
N HIS A 208 -17.39 -24.14 8.21
CA HIS A 208 -18.56 -23.39 8.66
C HIS A 208 -18.51 -23.20 10.18
N ALA A 209 -18.65 -21.97 10.61
CA ALA A 209 -18.78 -21.53 12.00
C ALA A 209 -20.20 -20.97 12.22
N VAL A 210 -20.35 -20.10 13.21
CA VAL A 210 -21.64 -19.47 13.51
C VAL A 210 -22.07 -18.45 12.46
N PRO A 211 -23.37 -18.14 12.35
CA PRO A 211 -23.88 -17.11 11.46
C PRO A 211 -23.33 -15.73 11.79
N ILE A 212 -23.08 -14.97 10.75
CA ILE A 212 -22.71 -13.55 10.79
C ILE A 212 -23.53 -12.80 9.74
N THR A 213 -23.15 -11.56 9.44
CA THR A 213 -23.66 -10.83 8.27
C THR A 213 -22.54 -10.48 7.30
N PHE A 214 -22.86 -10.32 6.01
CA PHE A 214 -21.86 -9.88 5.02
C PHE A 214 -21.32 -8.49 5.36
N GLY A 215 -22.15 -7.58 5.85
CA GLY A 215 -21.70 -6.29 6.35
C GLY A 215 -20.68 -6.41 7.48
N TRP A 216 -20.81 -7.45 8.35
CA TRP A 216 -19.84 -7.72 9.40
C TRP A 216 -18.48 -8.18 8.85
N SER A 217 -18.48 -9.04 7.84
CA SER A 217 -17.24 -9.45 7.15
C SER A 217 -16.50 -8.26 6.55
N ILE A 218 -17.20 -7.30 5.95
CA ILE A 218 -16.60 -6.10 5.39
C ILE A 218 -16.17 -5.10 6.48
N ALA A 219 -16.91 -5.01 7.59
CA ALA A 219 -16.61 -4.11 8.70
C ALA A 219 -15.26 -4.41 9.39
N GLU A 220 -14.73 -5.61 9.26
CA GLU A 220 -13.37 -5.95 9.66
C GLU A 220 -12.36 -5.07 8.91
N PHE A 221 -12.49 -4.99 7.60
CA PHE A 221 -11.59 -4.23 6.73
C PHE A 221 -11.77 -2.72 6.93
N VAL A 222 -13.00 -2.24 7.11
CA VAL A 222 -13.30 -0.85 7.51
C VAL A 222 -12.53 -0.48 8.79
N SER A 223 -12.58 -1.31 9.81
CA SER A 223 -11.90 -1.00 11.08
C SER A 223 -10.37 -1.05 10.97
N ARG A 224 -9.83 -1.96 10.18
CA ARG A 224 -8.38 -2.14 10.01
C ARG A 224 -7.79 -1.06 9.11
N LEU A 225 -8.38 -0.85 7.93
CA LEU A 225 -7.88 0.12 6.94
C LEU A 225 -8.06 1.56 7.43
N GLY A 226 -9.21 1.88 8.03
CA GLY A 226 -9.46 3.20 8.58
C GLY A 226 -8.43 3.64 9.64
N LYS A 227 -7.94 2.72 10.47
CA LYS A 227 -6.84 3.01 11.41
C LYS A 227 -5.53 3.32 10.70
N SER A 228 -5.19 2.54 9.67
CA SER A 228 -3.99 2.79 8.87
C SER A 228 -4.07 4.10 8.10
N ILE A 229 -5.24 4.48 7.57
CA ILE A 229 -5.45 5.78 6.91
C ILE A 229 -5.11 6.93 7.86
N LEU A 230 -5.68 6.91 9.07
CA LEU A 230 -5.40 7.94 10.08
C LEU A 230 -3.92 8.00 10.46
N ARG A 231 -3.28 6.83 10.58
CA ARG A 231 -1.86 6.77 10.91
C ARG A 231 -0.96 7.24 9.76
N ILE A 232 -1.29 6.93 8.51
CA ILE A 232 -0.57 7.41 7.32
C ILE A 232 -0.69 8.95 7.24
N GLU A 233 -1.89 9.50 7.50
CA GLU A 233 -2.11 10.95 7.52
C GLU A 233 -1.24 11.62 8.59
N GLU A 234 -1.25 11.09 9.81
CA GLU A 234 -0.41 11.59 10.91
C GLU A 234 1.07 11.54 10.56
N LEU A 235 1.59 10.40 10.09
CA LEU A 235 3.00 10.23 9.74
C LEU A 235 3.43 11.12 8.58
N SER A 236 2.56 11.38 7.61
CA SER A 236 2.86 12.30 6.51
C SER A 236 3.04 13.75 6.98
N ASN A 237 2.32 14.14 8.03
CA ASN A 237 2.42 15.47 8.64
C ASN A 237 3.66 15.61 9.56
N GLN A 238 4.26 14.49 9.96
CA GLN A 238 5.44 14.47 10.83
C GLN A 238 6.77 14.45 10.05
N LEU A 239 6.74 14.47 8.72
CA LEU A 239 7.95 14.53 7.92
C LEU A 239 8.69 15.86 8.15
N VAL A 240 10.01 15.78 8.23
CA VAL A 240 10.88 16.89 8.61
C VAL A 240 11.89 17.23 7.51
N GLY A 241 12.46 18.41 7.57
CA GLY A 241 13.57 18.85 6.73
C GLY A 241 14.82 19.16 7.54
N LYS A 242 15.93 19.48 6.87
CA LYS A 242 17.17 19.90 7.52
C LYS A 242 17.95 20.92 6.70
N LEU A 243 18.73 21.73 7.41
CA LEU A 243 19.77 22.63 6.87
C LEU A 243 20.93 22.74 7.87
N ALA A 244 21.62 21.63 8.10
CA ALA A 244 22.63 21.52 9.16
C ALA A 244 24.04 21.19 8.62
N GLY A 245 24.19 21.11 7.30
CA GLY A 245 25.48 20.86 6.64
C GLY A 245 25.90 19.39 6.62
N PRO A 246 27.15 19.09 6.22
CA PRO A 246 27.60 17.75 5.85
C PRO A 246 27.69 16.74 7.02
N VAL A 247 27.67 17.19 8.26
CA VAL A 247 27.74 16.35 9.46
C VAL A 247 26.69 16.72 10.51
N GLY A 248 25.75 17.61 10.16
CA GLY A 248 24.64 17.99 11.05
C GLY A 248 24.99 18.98 12.17
N SER A 249 26.21 19.51 12.21
CA SER A 249 26.69 20.38 13.30
C SER A 249 26.73 21.88 12.94
N TYR A 250 26.05 22.27 11.88
CA TYR A 250 25.90 23.65 11.42
C TYR A 250 27.22 24.42 11.15
N ASN A 251 28.33 23.74 10.86
CA ASN A 251 29.63 24.39 10.66
C ASN A 251 29.57 25.50 9.58
N GLY A 252 28.99 25.19 8.41
CA GLY A 252 28.82 26.18 7.32
C GLY A 252 27.82 27.28 7.67
N PRO A 253 26.59 26.96 8.07
CA PRO A 253 25.58 27.95 8.49
C PRO A 253 26.07 28.90 9.57
N SER A 254 26.83 28.42 10.58
CA SER A 254 27.39 29.26 11.66
C SER A 254 28.40 30.31 11.19
N MET A 255 28.98 30.13 9.99
CA MET A 255 29.86 31.14 9.38
C MET A 255 29.07 32.23 8.65
N ILE A 256 27.76 32.08 8.48
CA ILE A 256 26.92 32.96 7.66
C ILE A 256 25.94 33.76 8.55
N VAL A 257 25.37 33.12 9.56
CA VAL A 257 24.37 33.71 10.47
C VAL A 257 24.76 33.43 11.93
N LYS A 258 24.25 34.28 12.85
CA LYS A 258 24.51 34.13 14.29
C LYS A 258 23.71 32.96 14.88
N ASP A 259 22.49 32.76 14.42
CA ASP A 259 21.61 31.66 14.80
C ASP A 259 21.37 30.75 13.59
N PRO A 260 22.13 29.68 13.42
CA PRO A 260 21.97 28.75 12.29
C PRO A 260 20.69 27.91 12.41
N GLU A 261 20.16 27.68 13.61
CA GLU A 261 18.89 26.98 13.80
C GLU A 261 17.70 27.86 13.36
N GLU A 262 17.80 29.20 13.51
CA GLU A 262 16.78 30.13 12.98
C GLU A 262 16.78 30.09 11.44
N LEU A 263 17.94 29.98 10.81
CA LEU A 263 18.04 29.83 9.37
C LEU A 263 17.37 28.51 8.90
N GLU A 264 17.62 27.42 9.59
CA GLU A 264 16.99 26.12 9.30
C GLU A 264 15.49 26.16 9.52
N ARG A 265 15.00 26.72 10.64
CA ARG A 265 13.56 26.92 10.89
C ARG A 265 12.91 27.73 9.78
N THR A 266 13.53 28.85 9.40
CA THR A 266 13.01 29.72 8.33
C THR A 266 12.99 29.03 6.97
N TYR A 267 14.02 28.23 6.67
CA TYR A 267 14.11 27.42 5.44
C TYR A 267 13.01 26.36 5.39
N THR A 268 12.85 25.58 6.43
CA THR A 268 11.83 24.52 6.49
C THR A 268 10.40 25.07 6.54
N GLU A 269 10.19 26.23 7.18
CA GLU A 269 8.89 26.94 7.19
C GLU A 269 8.43 27.29 5.76
N PHE A 270 9.31 27.80 4.87
CA PHE A 270 8.96 28.05 3.47
C PHE A 270 8.53 26.79 2.70
N LEU A 271 8.87 25.62 3.21
CA LEU A 271 8.54 24.33 2.61
C LEU A 271 7.36 23.65 3.30
N GLY A 272 6.82 24.24 4.37
CA GLY A 272 5.75 23.66 5.20
C GLY A 272 6.22 22.41 5.96
N LEU A 273 7.49 22.36 6.35
CA LEU A 273 8.09 21.33 7.19
C LEU A 273 8.57 21.94 8.51
N THR A 274 8.85 21.08 9.49
CA THR A 274 9.62 21.43 10.67
C THR A 274 11.06 20.92 10.55
N PRO A 275 12.04 21.52 11.22
CA PRO A 275 13.39 20.98 11.30
C PRO A 275 13.41 19.61 11.98
N SER A 276 14.31 18.72 11.57
CA SER A 276 14.65 17.52 12.33
C SER A 276 15.30 17.92 13.68
N GLU A 277 14.92 17.24 14.76
CA GLU A 277 15.52 17.49 16.08
C GLU A 277 17.04 17.23 16.09
N TYR A 278 17.46 16.19 15.38
CA TYR A 278 18.85 15.83 15.16
C TYR A 278 19.04 15.44 13.69
N SER A 279 20.22 15.73 13.17
CA SER A 279 20.65 15.21 11.86
C SER A 279 22.16 14.95 11.87
N ASN A 280 22.57 13.99 11.06
CA ASN A 280 23.95 13.93 10.60
C ASN A 280 24.01 14.54 9.18
N GLN A 281 24.64 13.91 8.21
CA GLN A 281 24.47 14.37 6.82
C GLN A 281 23.05 14.13 6.32
N LEU A 282 22.33 13.12 6.86
CA LEU A 282 20.94 12.77 6.57
C LEU A 282 19.96 13.46 7.53
N VAL A 283 18.72 13.63 7.07
CA VAL A 283 17.55 13.59 7.97
C VAL A 283 17.45 12.21 8.61
N GLU A 284 16.98 12.11 9.84
CA GLU A 284 16.70 10.81 10.48
C GLU A 284 15.78 9.97 9.57
N PRO A 285 16.27 8.82 9.06
CA PRO A 285 15.56 8.05 8.03
C PRO A 285 14.25 7.46 8.53
N GLU A 286 14.07 7.36 9.84
CA GLU A 286 12.91 6.77 10.49
C GLU A 286 11.61 7.53 10.19
N TYR A 287 11.65 8.82 9.87
CA TYR A 287 10.45 9.58 9.51
C TYR A 287 9.81 9.03 8.23
N VAL A 288 10.56 8.95 7.15
CA VAL A 288 10.07 8.37 5.88
C VAL A 288 9.82 6.88 6.02
N LEU A 289 10.69 6.16 6.72
CA LEU A 289 10.55 4.71 6.93
C LEU A 289 9.25 4.34 7.63
N ARG A 290 8.88 5.03 8.73
CA ARG A 290 7.61 4.77 9.43
C ARG A 290 6.39 4.99 8.53
N LEU A 291 6.42 6.01 7.67
CA LEU A 291 5.37 6.23 6.68
C LEU A 291 5.26 5.07 5.69
N LEU A 292 6.39 4.61 5.14
CA LEU A 292 6.42 3.48 4.20
C LEU A 292 6.01 2.16 4.86
N LEU A 293 6.39 1.94 6.14
CA LEU A 293 5.97 0.77 6.91
C LEU A 293 4.46 0.76 7.15
N GLU A 294 3.84 1.90 7.48
CA GLU A 294 2.39 1.97 7.65
C GLU A 294 1.65 1.80 6.31
N MET A 295 2.17 2.34 5.21
CA MET A 295 1.64 2.02 3.87
C MET A 295 1.71 0.52 3.61
N ASN A 296 2.76 -0.17 4.05
CA ASN A 296 2.90 -1.61 3.88
C ASN A 296 1.92 -2.41 4.77
N VAL A 297 1.59 -1.92 5.96
CA VAL A 297 0.51 -2.47 6.81
C VAL A 297 -0.84 -2.35 6.09
N ALA A 298 -1.17 -1.17 5.56
CA ALA A 298 -2.37 -0.94 4.76
C ALA A 298 -2.41 -1.86 3.53
N PHE A 299 -1.28 -2.03 2.85
CA PHE A 299 -1.18 -2.92 1.69
C PHE A 299 -1.48 -4.38 2.05
N GLY A 300 -1.00 -4.86 3.21
CA GLY A 300 -1.33 -6.19 3.73
C GLY A 300 -2.83 -6.36 4.00
N ILE A 301 -3.49 -5.34 4.56
CA ILE A 301 -4.95 -5.34 4.78
C ILE A 301 -5.71 -5.43 3.45
N ILE A 302 -5.32 -4.63 2.46
CA ILE A 302 -5.93 -4.63 1.11
C ILE A 302 -5.71 -5.97 0.40
N ALA A 303 -4.52 -6.56 0.53
CA ALA A 303 -4.23 -7.89 -0.02
C ALA A 303 -5.04 -9.01 0.66
N ASN A 304 -5.31 -8.90 1.96
CA ASN A 304 -6.19 -9.82 2.69
C ASN A 304 -7.65 -9.69 2.21
N LEU A 305 -8.16 -8.45 2.07
CA LEU A 305 -9.47 -8.21 1.48
C LEU A 305 -9.60 -8.85 0.09
N ALA A 306 -8.58 -8.66 -0.76
CA ALA A 306 -8.55 -9.26 -2.09
C ALA A 306 -8.58 -10.81 -2.05
N ASP A 307 -7.86 -11.43 -1.10
CA ASP A 307 -7.90 -12.88 -0.88
C ASP A 307 -9.29 -13.36 -0.41
N ASP A 308 -9.93 -12.65 0.51
CA ASP A 308 -11.25 -13.03 1.02
C ASP A 308 -12.32 -12.93 -0.08
N LEU A 309 -12.33 -11.84 -0.86
CA LEU A 309 -13.25 -11.68 -1.99
C LEU A 309 -13.04 -12.77 -3.05
N ARG A 310 -11.78 -13.07 -3.37
CA ARG A 310 -11.43 -14.16 -4.30
C ARG A 310 -11.92 -15.52 -3.79
N ASN A 311 -11.78 -15.80 -2.49
CA ASN A 311 -12.26 -17.04 -1.88
C ASN A 311 -13.79 -17.10 -1.88
N LEU A 312 -14.49 -16.02 -1.56
CA LEU A 312 -15.95 -15.97 -1.58
C LEU A 312 -16.54 -16.12 -3.00
N GLN A 313 -15.75 -15.83 -4.05
CA GLN A 313 -16.15 -16.03 -5.46
C GLN A 313 -15.89 -17.46 -5.97
N ARG A 314 -15.28 -18.36 -5.18
CA ARG A 314 -15.06 -19.76 -5.61
C ARG A 314 -16.37 -20.43 -5.97
N SER A 315 -16.32 -21.34 -6.96
CA SER A 315 -17.51 -22.02 -7.49
C SER A 315 -18.33 -22.75 -6.41
N GLU A 316 -17.64 -23.28 -5.37
CA GLU A 316 -18.24 -23.99 -4.25
C GLU A 316 -18.88 -23.05 -3.21
N ILE A 317 -18.51 -21.77 -3.22
CA ILE A 317 -18.99 -20.75 -2.26
C ILE A 317 -19.99 -19.82 -2.94
N GLY A 318 -19.57 -19.06 -3.96
CA GLY A 318 -20.43 -18.24 -4.80
C GLY A 318 -21.24 -17.19 -4.04
N GLU A 319 -20.60 -16.47 -3.11
CA GLU A 319 -21.29 -15.47 -2.27
C GLU A 319 -21.07 -14.02 -2.74
N VAL A 320 -19.98 -13.79 -3.48
CA VAL A 320 -19.67 -12.49 -4.10
C VAL A 320 -19.12 -12.68 -5.51
N PHE A 321 -19.21 -11.64 -6.33
CA PHE A 321 -18.64 -11.63 -7.69
C PHE A 321 -18.05 -10.26 -8.00
N GLU A 322 -16.86 -10.23 -8.63
CA GLU A 322 -16.35 -9.02 -9.27
C GLU A 322 -17.28 -8.62 -10.42
N TYR A 323 -17.43 -7.32 -10.64
CA TYR A 323 -18.14 -6.82 -11.81
C TYR A 323 -17.49 -7.33 -13.10
N PHE A 324 -18.32 -7.85 -13.99
CA PHE A 324 -17.91 -8.41 -15.26
C PHE A 324 -18.65 -7.67 -16.40
N ALA A 325 -17.89 -6.87 -17.17
CA ALA A 325 -18.48 -6.13 -18.29
C ALA A 325 -18.92 -7.07 -19.42
N ALA A 326 -19.97 -6.69 -20.13
CA ALA A 326 -20.53 -7.51 -21.23
C ALA A 326 -19.52 -7.84 -22.35
N THR A 327 -18.54 -6.95 -22.55
CA THR A 327 -17.46 -7.13 -23.56
C THR A 327 -16.20 -7.80 -22.99
N GLN A 328 -16.18 -8.09 -21.69
CA GLN A 328 -15.01 -8.67 -21.03
C GLN A 328 -14.90 -10.17 -21.32
N VAL A 329 -13.69 -10.63 -21.62
CA VAL A 329 -13.38 -12.06 -21.79
C VAL A 329 -12.76 -12.60 -20.49
N GLY A 330 -13.46 -13.51 -19.82
CA GLY A 330 -13.02 -14.08 -18.54
C GLY A 330 -12.02 -15.24 -18.70
N SER A 331 -12.04 -15.90 -19.86
CA SER A 331 -11.15 -17.02 -20.18
C SER A 331 -10.99 -17.13 -21.67
N SER A 332 -9.76 -17.40 -22.14
CA SER A 332 -9.47 -17.61 -23.56
C SER A 332 -10.05 -18.92 -24.14
N THR A 333 -10.41 -19.87 -23.26
CA THR A 333 -10.85 -21.22 -23.64
C THR A 333 -12.24 -21.59 -23.13
N MET A 334 -12.71 -20.97 -22.03
CA MET A 334 -14.00 -21.26 -21.39
C MET A 334 -14.84 -20.00 -21.31
N PRO A 335 -15.75 -19.73 -22.26
CA PRO A 335 -16.50 -18.47 -22.33
C PRO A 335 -17.34 -18.14 -21.10
N GLN A 336 -17.84 -19.17 -20.39
CA GLN A 336 -18.67 -19.01 -19.18
C GLN A 336 -17.86 -18.69 -17.93
N LYS A 337 -16.52 -18.86 -17.93
CA LYS A 337 -15.67 -18.74 -16.74
C LYS A 337 -15.41 -17.28 -16.40
N ARG A 338 -15.79 -16.86 -15.19
CA ARG A 338 -15.57 -15.51 -14.67
C ARG A 338 -14.58 -15.57 -13.50
N ASN A 339 -13.32 -15.24 -13.78
CA ASN A 339 -12.27 -15.29 -12.77
C ASN A 339 -12.25 -14.00 -11.92
N PRO A 340 -11.93 -14.07 -10.62
CA PRO A 340 -11.67 -12.91 -9.76
C PRO A 340 -10.29 -12.31 -10.06
N TRP A 341 -10.09 -11.92 -11.30
CA TRP A 341 -8.80 -11.54 -11.87
C TRP A 341 -8.21 -10.29 -11.21
N ASN A 342 -9.05 -9.30 -10.87
CA ASN A 342 -8.57 -8.06 -10.28
C ASN A 342 -8.11 -8.27 -8.83
N SER A 343 -8.85 -9.06 -8.05
CA SER A 343 -8.44 -9.43 -6.69
C SER A 343 -7.13 -10.24 -6.69
N GLU A 344 -6.98 -11.20 -7.62
CA GLU A 344 -5.72 -11.93 -7.81
C GLU A 344 -4.56 -10.98 -8.17
N HIS A 345 -4.82 -9.98 -8.99
CA HIS A 345 -3.82 -9.01 -9.40
C HIS A 345 -3.39 -8.09 -8.24
N VAL A 346 -4.32 -7.60 -7.41
CA VAL A 346 -4.02 -6.83 -6.19
C VAL A 346 -3.11 -7.64 -5.25
N LYS A 347 -3.44 -8.91 -5.03
CA LYS A 347 -2.60 -9.82 -4.24
C LYS A 347 -1.21 -9.99 -4.85
N SER A 348 -1.12 -10.09 -6.18
CA SER A 348 0.15 -10.21 -6.89
C SER A 348 1.00 -8.95 -6.78
N LEU A 349 0.39 -7.75 -6.87
CA LEU A 349 1.08 -6.48 -6.64
C LEU A 349 1.64 -6.39 -5.22
N TRP A 350 0.85 -6.80 -4.22
CA TRP A 350 1.34 -6.86 -2.84
C TRP A 350 2.58 -7.76 -2.72
N LYS A 351 2.58 -8.96 -3.33
CA LYS A 351 3.74 -9.87 -3.33
C LYS A 351 4.99 -9.23 -3.97
N ALA A 352 4.81 -8.43 -5.01
CA ALA A 352 5.91 -7.79 -5.72
C ALA A 352 6.49 -6.60 -4.95
N MET A 353 5.66 -5.85 -4.24
CA MET A 353 6.03 -4.57 -3.63
C MET A 353 6.32 -4.67 -2.13
N CYS A 354 5.56 -5.48 -1.38
CA CYS A 354 5.71 -5.61 0.07
C CYS A 354 7.16 -5.90 0.52
N PRO A 355 7.94 -6.79 -0.13
CA PRO A 355 9.31 -7.06 0.28
C PRO A 355 10.26 -5.85 0.11
N ARG A 356 9.93 -4.88 -0.74
CA ARG A 356 10.78 -3.70 -1.00
C ARG A 356 10.92 -2.81 0.25
N VAL A 357 9.94 -2.83 1.14
CA VAL A 357 10.02 -2.08 2.40
C VAL A 357 11.20 -2.52 3.28
N ILE A 358 11.62 -3.77 3.16
CA ILE A 358 12.80 -4.29 3.88
C ILE A 358 14.08 -3.57 3.42
N THR A 359 14.20 -3.23 2.14
CA THR A 359 15.33 -2.45 1.63
C THR A 359 15.37 -1.08 2.31
N PHE A 360 14.22 -0.39 2.39
CA PHE A 360 14.14 0.92 3.06
C PHE A 360 14.37 0.82 4.56
N TYR A 361 13.94 -0.28 5.20
CA TYR A 361 14.27 -0.57 6.58
C TYR A 361 15.78 -0.73 6.80
N MET A 362 16.51 -1.32 5.85
CA MET A 362 17.97 -1.45 5.92
C MET A 362 18.69 -0.11 5.71
N ASP A 363 18.10 0.84 4.98
CA ASP A 363 18.68 2.16 4.71
C ASP A 363 18.83 3.04 5.96
N GLN A 364 18.22 2.67 7.10
CA GLN A 364 18.43 3.38 8.38
C GLN A 364 19.83 3.16 8.98
N ILE A 365 20.57 2.16 8.50
CA ILE A 365 21.91 1.85 8.96
C ILE A 365 22.93 2.52 8.04
N SER A 366 23.76 3.40 8.61
CA SER A 366 24.88 4.03 7.91
C SER A 366 26.08 4.18 8.83
N GLU A 367 27.28 4.38 8.25
CA GLU A 367 28.52 4.55 9.00
C GLU A 367 28.76 6.01 9.38
N HIS A 368 29.21 6.23 10.66
CA HIS A 368 29.56 7.54 11.19
C HIS A 368 28.47 8.60 10.93
N GLN A 369 28.80 9.71 10.30
CA GLN A 369 27.86 10.77 9.94
C GLN A 369 27.19 10.54 8.62
N ARG A 370 27.64 9.62 7.80
CA ARG A 370 26.99 9.06 6.62
C ARG A 370 27.96 8.30 5.68
N ASP A 371 27.40 7.28 5.01
CA ASP A 371 27.89 6.69 3.77
C ASP A 371 26.88 6.88 2.60
N LEU A 372 27.11 6.24 1.45
CA LEU A 372 26.22 6.30 0.28
C LEU A 372 25.54 4.95 -0.01
N THR A 373 25.43 4.07 0.97
CA THR A 373 24.87 2.71 0.77
C THR A 373 23.40 2.71 0.40
N ASN A 374 22.67 3.81 0.66
CA ASN A 374 21.27 4.00 0.27
C ASN A 374 21.08 4.72 -1.09
N SER A 375 22.14 5.06 -1.80
CA SER A 375 22.05 5.89 -3.02
C SER A 375 21.27 5.25 -4.17
N ALA A 376 21.27 3.92 -4.24
CA ALA A 376 20.47 3.18 -5.22
C ALA A 376 19.08 2.84 -4.69
N SER A 377 18.97 2.38 -3.44
CA SER A 377 17.72 1.91 -2.83
C SER A 377 16.65 3.00 -2.75
N GLN A 378 17.01 4.23 -2.40
CA GLN A 378 16.10 5.37 -2.35
C GLN A 378 15.39 5.67 -3.68
N ARG A 379 16.01 5.35 -4.82
CA ARG A 379 15.39 5.53 -6.14
C ARG A 379 14.15 4.65 -6.35
N PHE A 380 14.04 3.54 -5.61
CA PHE A 380 12.90 2.62 -5.69
C PHE A 380 11.74 2.97 -4.74
N ILE A 381 11.84 4.05 -3.96
CA ILE A 381 10.71 4.56 -3.16
C ILE A 381 9.55 4.95 -4.07
N ALA A 382 9.82 5.62 -5.19
CA ALA A 382 8.81 5.99 -6.18
C ALA A 382 8.08 4.76 -6.76
N ASP A 383 8.82 3.70 -7.12
CA ASP A 383 8.25 2.43 -7.58
C ASP A 383 7.33 1.80 -6.52
N TYR A 384 7.76 1.79 -5.25
CA TYR A 384 6.99 1.22 -4.15
C TYR A 384 5.67 1.98 -3.93
N VAL A 385 5.74 3.31 -3.81
CA VAL A 385 4.55 4.16 -3.62
C VAL A 385 3.61 4.04 -4.82
N SER A 386 4.16 4.00 -6.04
CA SER A 386 3.36 3.79 -7.25
C SER A 386 2.66 2.44 -7.24
N GLY A 387 3.38 1.35 -7.00
CA GLY A 387 2.80 0.00 -6.96
C GLY A 387 1.73 -0.17 -5.87
N PHE A 388 1.93 0.44 -4.70
CA PHE A 388 0.93 0.51 -3.64
C PHE A 388 -0.33 1.26 -4.11
N THR A 389 -0.17 2.48 -4.62
CA THR A 389 -1.29 3.32 -5.06
C THR A 389 -2.08 2.68 -6.21
N MET A 390 -1.39 2.03 -7.17
CA MET A 390 -2.02 1.28 -8.26
C MET A 390 -2.86 0.10 -7.74
N ALA A 391 -2.39 -0.59 -6.70
CA ALA A 391 -3.17 -1.66 -6.06
C ALA A 391 -4.41 -1.11 -5.37
N VAL A 392 -4.31 0.05 -4.69
CA VAL A 392 -5.46 0.74 -4.07
C VAL A 392 -6.46 1.16 -5.12
N ALA A 393 -6.04 1.80 -6.22
CA ALA A 393 -6.91 2.23 -7.32
C ALA A 393 -7.65 1.05 -7.96
N ARG A 394 -6.96 -0.07 -8.16
CA ARG A 394 -7.58 -1.30 -8.66
C ARG A 394 -8.58 -1.87 -7.68
N MET A 395 -8.25 -1.88 -6.38
CA MET A 395 -9.17 -2.34 -5.35
C MET A 395 -10.41 -1.45 -5.22
N ASN A 396 -10.27 -0.15 -5.44
CA ASN A 396 -11.41 0.77 -5.58
C ASN A 396 -12.39 0.31 -6.67
N SER A 397 -11.86 -0.10 -7.82
CA SER A 397 -12.68 -0.59 -8.93
C SER A 397 -13.37 -1.91 -8.59
N VAL A 398 -12.68 -2.83 -7.90
CA VAL A 398 -13.24 -4.11 -7.44
C VAL A 398 -14.40 -3.87 -6.45
N VAL A 399 -14.15 -3.09 -5.39
CA VAL A 399 -15.13 -2.89 -4.31
C VAL A 399 -16.33 -2.07 -4.79
N LYS A 400 -16.10 -1.04 -5.62
CA LYS A 400 -17.19 -0.27 -6.24
C LYS A 400 -18.14 -1.13 -7.07
N GLY A 401 -17.60 -2.12 -7.79
CA GLY A 401 -18.36 -3.00 -8.66
C GLY A 401 -18.79 -4.33 -8.02
N LEU A 402 -18.50 -4.55 -6.73
CA LEU A 402 -18.73 -5.82 -6.07
C LEU A 402 -20.21 -6.17 -6.01
N GLN A 403 -20.54 -7.37 -6.45
CA GLN A 403 -21.90 -7.94 -6.42
C GLN A 403 -22.00 -8.97 -5.31
N ALA A 404 -22.91 -8.75 -4.37
CA ALA A 404 -23.23 -9.72 -3.32
C ALA A 404 -24.38 -10.63 -3.80
N ASP A 405 -24.17 -11.95 -3.79
CA ASP A 405 -25.22 -12.95 -4.05
C ASP A 405 -25.91 -13.31 -2.74
N LYS A 406 -26.97 -12.56 -2.43
CA LYS A 406 -27.75 -12.76 -1.19
C LYS A 406 -28.43 -14.13 -1.14
N GLU A 407 -28.88 -14.65 -2.29
CA GLU A 407 -29.46 -15.97 -2.39
C GLU A 407 -28.41 -17.07 -2.17
N GLY A 408 -27.20 -16.88 -2.72
CA GLY A 408 -26.06 -17.74 -2.48
C GLY A 408 -25.66 -17.78 -1.01
N MET A 409 -25.57 -16.60 -0.37
CA MET A 409 -25.28 -16.48 1.06
C MET A 409 -26.36 -17.19 1.92
N ALA A 410 -27.63 -16.94 1.65
CA ALA A 410 -28.73 -17.56 2.36
C ALA A 410 -28.71 -19.09 2.19
N ARG A 411 -28.58 -19.58 0.97
CA ARG A 411 -28.46 -21.01 0.65
C ARG A 411 -27.29 -21.68 1.40
N ASN A 412 -26.10 -21.02 1.42
CA ASN A 412 -24.94 -21.54 2.12
C ASN A 412 -25.16 -21.59 3.63
N LEU A 413 -25.80 -20.56 4.19
CA LEU A 413 -26.12 -20.51 5.62
C LEU A 413 -27.13 -21.58 6.03
N GLU A 414 -28.20 -21.75 5.26
CA GLU A 414 -29.24 -22.81 5.51
C GLU A 414 -28.64 -24.22 5.45
N ASN A 415 -27.61 -24.43 4.61
CA ASN A 415 -26.91 -25.71 4.49
C ASN A 415 -25.69 -25.82 5.39
N ALA A 416 -25.41 -24.80 6.23
CA ALA A 416 -24.23 -24.79 7.09
C ALA A 416 -24.36 -25.81 8.25
N GLY A 417 -23.20 -26.33 8.69
CA GLY A 417 -23.11 -27.30 9.79
C GLY A 417 -22.48 -28.62 9.39
N GLY A 418 -21.79 -28.68 8.28
CA GLY A 418 -21.12 -29.90 7.79
C GLY A 418 -22.11 -30.95 7.32
N LYS A 419 -22.10 -32.13 7.96
CA LYS A 419 -23.00 -33.24 7.63
C LYS A 419 -24.43 -33.06 8.16
N VAL A 420 -24.64 -32.14 9.09
CA VAL A 420 -25.93 -31.87 9.73
C VAL A 420 -26.45 -30.51 9.29
N LYS A 421 -27.49 -30.50 8.49
CA LYS A 421 -28.15 -29.27 8.08
C LYS A 421 -28.64 -28.48 9.29
N GLY A 422 -28.28 -27.20 9.41
CA GLY A 422 -28.58 -26.36 10.57
C GLY A 422 -27.71 -26.66 11.80
N GLY A 423 -26.68 -27.50 11.68
CA GLY A 423 -25.78 -27.87 12.78
C GLY A 423 -25.00 -26.69 13.39
N VAL A 424 -24.90 -25.55 12.72
CA VAL A 424 -24.34 -24.29 13.26
C VAL A 424 -25.16 -23.75 14.43
N LEU A 425 -26.42 -24.20 14.62
CA LEU A 425 -27.27 -23.85 15.75
C LEU A 425 -27.05 -24.74 16.98
N ALA A 426 -26.18 -25.73 16.91
CA ALA A 426 -25.82 -26.54 18.09
C ALA A 426 -25.13 -25.68 19.18
N GLU A 427 -24.39 -24.62 18.79
CA GLU A 427 -23.75 -23.71 19.74
C GLU A 427 -24.77 -22.98 20.65
N PRO A 428 -25.74 -22.21 20.13
CA PRO A 428 -26.73 -21.57 21.00
C PRO A 428 -27.54 -22.56 21.81
N ALA A 429 -27.83 -23.74 21.28
CA ALA A 429 -28.57 -24.78 22.00
C ALA A 429 -27.81 -25.24 23.26
N TYR A 430 -26.53 -25.57 23.17
CA TYR A 430 -25.77 -25.99 24.35
C TYR A 430 -25.57 -24.86 25.37
N ILE A 431 -25.38 -23.62 24.91
CA ILE A 431 -25.26 -22.45 25.79
C ILE A 431 -26.55 -22.27 26.61
N LEU A 432 -27.70 -22.33 25.95
CA LEU A 432 -29.00 -22.17 26.60
C LEU A 432 -29.30 -23.31 27.59
N LEU A 433 -28.87 -24.55 27.31
CA LEU A 433 -28.94 -25.65 28.28
C LEU A 433 -28.03 -25.40 29.49
N GLY A 434 -26.84 -24.83 29.29
CA GLY A 434 -25.97 -24.41 30.40
C GLY A 434 -26.64 -23.36 31.29
N GLU A 435 -27.28 -22.34 30.70
CA GLU A 435 -28.09 -21.35 31.44
C GLU A 435 -29.33 -21.97 32.14
N ALA A 436 -29.86 -23.06 31.60
CA ALA A 436 -30.93 -23.83 32.21
C ALA A 436 -30.45 -24.74 33.35
N GLY A 437 -29.15 -24.79 33.65
CA GLY A 437 -28.56 -25.56 34.75
C GLY A 437 -28.09 -26.97 34.40
N TYR A 438 -27.94 -27.32 33.14
CA TYR A 438 -27.37 -28.59 32.72
C TYR A 438 -25.86 -28.63 33.00
N ASN A 439 -25.38 -29.64 33.71
CA ASN A 439 -23.94 -29.78 34.03
C ASN A 439 -23.05 -29.93 32.80
N ASP A 440 -23.56 -30.55 31.73
CA ASP A 440 -22.88 -30.77 30.46
C ASP A 440 -23.86 -30.62 29.28
N GLY A 441 -24.30 -29.38 29.05
CA GLY A 441 -25.16 -29.04 27.91
C GLY A 441 -24.51 -29.36 26.57
N HIS A 442 -23.17 -29.23 26.48
CA HIS A 442 -22.43 -29.55 25.28
C HIS A 442 -22.54 -31.04 24.89
N GLU A 443 -22.37 -31.96 25.84
CA GLU A 443 -22.49 -33.40 25.58
C GLU A 443 -23.92 -33.81 25.22
N VAL A 444 -24.93 -33.17 25.82
CA VAL A 444 -26.35 -33.38 25.46
C VAL A 444 -26.55 -32.98 23.99
N ILE A 445 -26.17 -31.80 23.59
CA ILE A 445 -26.34 -31.33 22.22
C ILE A 445 -25.46 -32.10 21.22
N ARG A 446 -24.26 -32.55 21.61
CA ARG A 446 -23.42 -33.43 20.79
C ARG A 446 -24.15 -34.73 20.43
N LYS A 447 -24.86 -35.33 21.38
CA LYS A 447 -25.66 -36.54 21.13
C LYS A 447 -26.83 -36.28 20.16
N ILE A 448 -27.55 -35.18 20.35
CA ILE A 448 -28.62 -34.73 19.45
C ILE A 448 -28.09 -34.49 18.03
N THR A 449 -26.89 -33.87 17.90
CA THR A 449 -26.24 -33.65 16.61
C THR A 449 -25.85 -34.96 15.92
N LEU A 450 -25.35 -35.98 16.68
CA LEU A 450 -25.05 -37.30 16.13
C LEU A 450 -26.32 -38.05 15.68
N GLU A 451 -27.42 -37.93 16.42
CA GLU A 451 -28.70 -38.48 16.01
C GLU A 451 -29.21 -37.83 14.71
N ALA A 452 -29.06 -36.52 14.58
CA ALA A 452 -29.38 -35.79 13.34
C ALA A 452 -28.52 -36.28 12.15
N GLU A 453 -27.21 -36.47 12.34
CA GLU A 453 -26.32 -37.04 11.33
C GLU A 453 -26.75 -38.45 10.90
N GLN A 454 -27.08 -39.34 11.87
CA GLN A 454 -27.46 -40.71 11.60
C GLN A 454 -28.84 -40.83 10.94
N SER A 455 -29.80 -39.98 11.33
CA SER A 455 -31.15 -39.98 10.78
C SER A 455 -31.34 -39.25 9.49
N GLY A 456 -30.34 -38.43 9.07
CA GLY A 456 -30.42 -37.55 7.91
C GLY A 456 -31.40 -36.38 8.07
N LYS A 457 -31.87 -36.12 9.28
CA LYS A 457 -32.76 -34.99 9.62
C LYS A 457 -31.96 -33.74 9.92
N THR A 458 -32.61 -32.57 9.88
CA THR A 458 -32.00 -31.34 10.32
C THR A 458 -31.77 -31.32 11.83
N PHE A 459 -30.82 -30.52 12.31
CA PHE A 459 -30.59 -30.34 13.74
C PHE A 459 -31.85 -29.94 14.49
N PHE A 460 -32.66 -29.02 13.94
CA PHE A 460 -33.87 -28.54 14.56
C PHE A 460 -34.99 -29.61 14.61
N GLU A 461 -35.15 -30.43 13.57
CA GLU A 461 -36.13 -31.53 13.58
C GLU A 461 -35.83 -32.53 14.68
N VAL A 462 -34.54 -32.86 14.92
CA VAL A 462 -34.18 -33.80 16.00
C VAL A 462 -34.26 -33.10 17.36
N LEU A 463 -33.81 -31.86 17.50
CA LEU A 463 -33.91 -31.11 18.75
C LEU A 463 -35.35 -31.07 19.28
N LYS A 464 -36.35 -30.89 18.40
CA LYS A 464 -37.80 -30.91 18.79
C LYS A 464 -38.27 -32.25 19.33
N THR A 465 -37.64 -33.37 18.99
CA THR A 465 -38.01 -34.67 19.54
C THR A 465 -37.52 -34.88 20.97
N HIS A 466 -36.55 -34.08 21.41
CA HIS A 466 -36.06 -34.02 22.79
C HIS A 466 -36.87 -32.96 23.58
N GLU A 467 -38.15 -33.30 23.87
CA GLU A 467 -39.14 -32.34 24.38
C GLU A 467 -38.69 -31.56 25.60
N LYS A 468 -38.00 -32.22 26.55
CA LYS A 468 -37.49 -31.54 27.76
C LYS A 468 -36.42 -30.51 27.44
N GLU A 469 -35.38 -30.91 26.73
CA GLU A 469 -34.27 -30.05 26.34
C GLU A 469 -34.75 -28.86 25.48
N TYR A 470 -35.69 -29.13 24.57
CA TYR A 470 -36.28 -28.08 23.73
C TYR A 470 -37.13 -27.10 24.56
N ALA A 471 -37.91 -27.56 25.52
CA ALA A 471 -38.68 -26.70 26.42
C ALA A 471 -37.76 -25.83 27.30
N ASP A 472 -36.69 -26.42 27.87
CA ASP A 472 -35.73 -25.69 28.69
C ASP A 472 -35.01 -24.61 27.87
N ILE A 473 -34.59 -24.91 26.63
CA ILE A 473 -33.98 -23.95 25.69
C ILE A 473 -34.96 -22.82 25.38
N THR A 474 -36.20 -23.15 25.05
CA THR A 474 -37.25 -22.17 24.72
C THR A 474 -37.52 -21.22 25.88
N ALA A 475 -37.59 -21.74 27.10
CA ALA A 475 -37.78 -20.93 28.31
C ALA A 475 -36.60 -19.93 28.55
N GLN A 476 -35.35 -20.29 28.20
CA GLN A 476 -34.25 -19.37 28.30
C GLN A 476 -34.32 -18.26 27.23
N LEU A 477 -34.75 -18.59 25.99
CA LEU A 477 -34.96 -17.59 24.94
C LEU A 477 -36.07 -16.59 25.32
N GLU A 478 -37.15 -17.05 25.97
CA GLU A 478 -38.20 -16.16 26.52
C GLU A 478 -37.65 -15.19 27.55
N LYS A 479 -36.79 -15.65 28.48
CA LYS A 479 -36.11 -14.77 29.45
C LYS A 479 -35.23 -13.73 28.80
N LEU A 480 -34.62 -14.04 27.64
CA LEU A 480 -33.83 -13.12 26.85
C LEU A 480 -34.68 -12.14 26.02
N GLY A 481 -36.02 -12.25 26.06
CA GLY A 481 -36.94 -11.39 25.32
C GLY A 481 -37.05 -11.71 23.83
N VAL A 482 -36.75 -12.95 23.42
CA VAL A 482 -36.97 -13.39 22.05
C VAL A 482 -38.46 -13.55 21.81
N GLU A 483 -39.04 -12.78 20.88
CA GLU A 483 -40.48 -12.73 20.64
C GLU A 483 -41.10 -14.09 20.24
N ASN A 484 -40.37 -14.85 19.41
CA ASN A 484 -40.79 -16.17 18.94
C ASN A 484 -39.71 -17.23 19.21
N PRO A 485 -39.56 -17.71 20.47
CA PRO A 485 -38.52 -18.67 20.81
C PRO A 485 -38.60 -19.97 20.01
N ALA A 486 -39.82 -20.43 19.69
CA ALA A 486 -40.04 -21.63 18.88
C ALA A 486 -39.51 -21.55 17.45
N GLN A 487 -39.44 -20.33 16.89
CA GLN A 487 -38.92 -20.08 15.52
C GLN A 487 -37.44 -19.80 15.50
N PHE A 488 -36.80 -19.61 16.65
CA PHE A 488 -35.37 -19.23 16.69
C PHE A 488 -34.47 -20.22 15.94
N PHE A 489 -34.72 -21.51 16.10
CA PHE A 489 -33.95 -22.58 15.46
C PHE A 489 -34.46 -22.98 14.07
N GLU A 490 -35.48 -22.32 13.53
CA GLU A 490 -35.97 -22.58 12.17
C GLU A 490 -34.95 -22.06 11.13
N HIS A 491 -34.34 -20.90 11.39
CA HIS A 491 -33.40 -20.26 10.47
C HIS A 491 -32.10 -19.87 11.19
N PRO A 492 -30.93 -20.35 10.71
CA PRO A 492 -29.64 -19.94 11.27
C PRO A 492 -29.42 -18.43 11.31
N SER A 493 -30.05 -17.68 10.41
CA SER A 493 -29.99 -16.21 10.36
C SER A 493 -30.47 -15.51 11.62
N ASN A 494 -31.25 -16.20 12.49
CA ASN A 494 -31.69 -15.64 13.75
C ASN A 494 -30.57 -15.57 14.81
N TYR A 495 -29.42 -16.21 14.56
CA TYR A 495 -28.26 -16.24 15.47
C TYR A 495 -27.07 -15.45 14.95
N CYS A 496 -27.22 -14.19 14.54
CA CYS A 496 -26.16 -13.34 14.07
C CYS A 496 -25.57 -12.39 15.14
N GLY A 497 -25.98 -12.52 16.39
CA GLY A 497 -25.51 -11.71 17.52
C GLY A 497 -25.57 -10.19 17.24
N LEU A 498 -24.47 -9.49 17.49
CA LEU A 498 -24.36 -8.04 17.27
C LEU A 498 -23.80 -7.66 15.88
N ALA A 499 -23.69 -8.59 14.93
CA ALA A 499 -23.04 -8.35 13.65
C ALA A 499 -23.65 -7.14 12.91
N ALA A 500 -24.98 -7.07 12.81
CA ALA A 500 -25.68 -5.97 12.13
C ALA A 500 -25.43 -4.59 12.79
N VAL A 501 -25.55 -4.53 14.11
CA VAL A 501 -25.42 -3.27 14.87
C VAL A 501 -23.98 -2.75 14.83
N LYS A 502 -23.00 -3.66 15.03
CA LYS A 502 -21.59 -3.28 15.07
C LYS A 502 -21.05 -2.90 13.69
N SER A 503 -21.45 -3.60 12.61
CA SER A 503 -21.02 -3.25 11.26
C SER A 503 -21.52 -1.87 10.85
N LYS A 504 -22.80 -1.56 11.10
CA LYS A 504 -23.34 -0.23 10.83
C LYS A 504 -22.65 0.87 11.64
N ARG A 505 -22.39 0.62 12.92
CA ARG A 505 -21.70 1.57 13.80
C ARG A 505 -20.27 1.85 13.32
N LEU A 506 -19.52 0.83 12.91
CA LEU A 506 -18.16 0.98 12.38
C LEU A 506 -18.17 1.72 11.04
N ALA A 507 -19.08 1.38 10.14
CA ALA A 507 -19.22 2.07 8.86
C ALA A 507 -19.48 3.57 9.05
N LEU A 508 -20.42 3.96 9.89
CA LEU A 508 -20.74 5.36 10.18
C LEU A 508 -19.54 6.09 10.81
N LYS A 509 -18.84 5.46 11.76
CA LYS A 509 -17.65 6.04 12.39
C LYS A 509 -16.57 6.39 11.38
N TYR A 510 -16.20 5.44 10.52
CA TYR A 510 -15.08 5.65 9.60
C TYR A 510 -15.46 6.47 8.37
N LYS A 511 -16.73 6.46 7.96
CA LYS A 511 -17.26 7.44 6.99
C LYS A 511 -17.07 8.89 7.44
N GLU A 512 -17.21 9.16 8.74
CA GLU A 512 -16.98 10.49 9.30
C GLU A 512 -15.49 10.86 9.36
N LEU A 513 -14.65 9.91 9.78
CA LEU A 513 -13.20 10.13 9.93
C LEU A 513 -12.45 10.22 8.59
N CYS A 514 -13.02 9.73 7.48
CA CYS A 514 -12.42 9.76 6.16
C CYS A 514 -12.99 10.84 5.24
N LYS A 515 -13.82 11.73 5.76
CA LYS A 515 -14.24 12.95 5.05
C LYS A 515 -13.06 13.89 4.96
#